data_08d728cb44a1f293e87525c9ecf5a340
#
_entry.id   08d728cb44a1f293e87525c9ecf5a340
#
_cell.length_a   1.000
_cell.length_b   1.000
_cell.length_c   1.000
_cell.angle_alpha   90.00
_cell.angle_beta   90.00
_cell.angle_gamma   90.00
#
_symmetry.space_group_name_H-M   'P 1'
#
loop_
_entity.id
_entity.type
_entity.pdbx_description
1 polymer ?
#
loop_
_entity_poly.entity_id
_entity_poly.type
_entity_poly.pdbx_seq_one_letter_code
_entity_poly.pdbx_strand_id
1 'polypeptide(L)'
;DLVHVHTWYTHLGGILIKENYGLPLVLTVHSLEPLRPWKREQLGGGYDFSCWVEKTAIEMADAVIAVSASTKADVLRLFDVDPARVHVIHNGIDLDEYSSRGDEEVLKRHGINPAQPYILFVGRITRQKGIVHLVRALRHLDPGFQVVLCAGLPDTPEIAAEMKSAVATAQALRPGLVWIEQMVPKADIIPLYSQAAIFVCPSIYEPFGIINLEAMACGTPVVASAVGGIPEVVVPGETGLLVPVVQMAEAPFEPVDAEKFARDLAAAINELMRGASRRRTMGAAARRRVEEMFSWRAIAEKTATVYREVCGAR
;
A
#
# COMPACT_ATOMS: atom_id res chain seq x y z
N ASP A 1 -26.11 -5.64 -19.32
CA ASP A 1 -25.90 -5.20 -17.93
C ASP A 1 -25.10 -6.26 -17.17
N LEU A 2 -24.36 -5.86 -16.15
CA LEU A 2 -23.57 -6.71 -15.29
C LEU A 2 -23.55 -6.12 -13.85
N VAL A 3 -23.12 -6.89 -12.86
CA VAL A 3 -22.81 -6.41 -11.52
C VAL A 3 -21.31 -6.49 -11.29
N HIS A 4 -20.72 -5.39 -10.80
CA HIS A 4 -19.31 -5.34 -10.40
C HIS A 4 -19.22 -5.02 -8.90
N VAL A 5 -18.58 -5.89 -8.15
CA VAL A 5 -18.43 -5.78 -6.69
C VAL A 5 -16.98 -5.63 -6.28
N HIS A 6 -16.75 -4.92 -5.19
CA HIS A 6 -15.45 -4.68 -4.59
C HIS A 6 -15.50 -5.04 -3.11
N THR A 7 -14.50 -5.75 -2.62
CA THR A 7 -14.35 -6.15 -1.22
C THR A 7 -15.43 -7.12 -0.71
N TRP A 8 -15.06 -7.99 0.23
CA TRP A 8 -15.87 -9.12 0.68
C TRP A 8 -17.28 -8.74 1.19
N TYR A 9 -17.44 -7.59 1.82
CA TYR A 9 -18.75 -7.16 2.37
C TYR A 9 -19.77 -6.76 1.30
N THR A 10 -19.39 -6.57 0.04
CA THR A 10 -20.31 -6.40 -1.09
C THR A 10 -20.53 -7.67 -1.89
N HIS A 11 -19.68 -8.68 -1.70
CA HIS A 11 -19.68 -9.91 -2.49
C HIS A 11 -20.99 -10.68 -2.40
N LEU A 12 -21.58 -10.79 -1.20
CA LEU A 12 -22.86 -11.49 -1.02
C LEU A 12 -23.97 -10.84 -1.86
N GLY A 13 -24.01 -9.52 -1.94
CA GLY A 13 -24.94 -8.80 -2.81
C GLY A 13 -24.72 -9.13 -4.29
N GLY A 14 -23.46 -9.22 -4.72
CA GLY A 14 -23.12 -9.64 -6.08
C GLY A 14 -23.58 -11.05 -6.41
N ILE A 15 -23.36 -12.02 -5.49
CA ILE A 15 -23.84 -13.40 -5.63
C ILE A 15 -25.38 -13.43 -5.78
N LEU A 16 -26.09 -12.74 -4.90
CA LEU A 16 -27.57 -12.69 -4.94
C LEU A 16 -28.10 -12.07 -6.24
N ILE A 17 -27.46 -11.04 -6.77
CA ILE A 17 -27.83 -10.42 -8.05
C ILE A 17 -27.58 -11.40 -9.20
N LYS A 18 -26.43 -12.07 -9.23
CA LYS A 18 -26.13 -13.07 -10.25
C LYS A 18 -27.17 -14.17 -10.26
N GLU A 19 -27.46 -14.77 -9.09
CA GLU A 19 -28.38 -15.90 -8.98
C GLU A 19 -29.86 -15.55 -9.27
N ASN A 20 -30.32 -14.38 -8.81
CA ASN A 20 -31.72 -14.00 -8.98
C ASN A 20 -32.05 -13.39 -10.37
N TYR A 21 -31.11 -12.65 -10.96
CA TYR A 21 -31.34 -11.91 -12.21
C TYR A 21 -30.54 -12.49 -13.39
N GLY A 22 -29.71 -13.46 -13.19
CA GLY A 22 -28.86 -14.04 -14.23
C GLY A 22 -27.85 -13.06 -14.81
N LEU A 23 -27.48 -12.00 -14.08
CA LEU A 23 -26.49 -11.01 -14.54
C LEU A 23 -25.06 -11.51 -14.35
N PRO A 24 -24.13 -11.19 -15.26
CA PRO A 24 -22.72 -11.48 -15.05
C PRO A 24 -22.18 -10.80 -13.80
N LEU A 25 -21.35 -11.52 -13.04
CA LEU A 25 -20.66 -11.02 -11.87
C LEU A 25 -19.19 -10.76 -12.17
N VAL A 26 -18.77 -9.52 -12.08
CA VAL A 26 -17.37 -9.10 -12.08
C VAL A 26 -16.97 -8.72 -10.67
N LEU A 27 -15.76 -9.06 -10.27
CA LEU A 27 -15.27 -8.84 -8.92
C LEU A 27 -13.84 -8.29 -8.96
N THR A 28 -13.57 -7.19 -8.23
CA THR A 28 -12.20 -6.70 -8.01
C THR A 28 -11.68 -7.11 -6.65
N VAL A 29 -10.54 -7.82 -6.65
CA VAL A 29 -9.80 -8.24 -5.46
C VAL A 29 -8.79 -7.15 -5.09
N HIS A 30 -9.08 -6.38 -4.03
CA HIS A 30 -8.16 -5.39 -3.46
C HIS A 30 -7.25 -5.99 -2.39
N SER A 31 -7.67 -7.07 -1.76
CA SER A 31 -6.93 -7.88 -0.78
C SER A 31 -7.66 -9.19 -0.60
N LEU A 32 -6.97 -10.20 -0.08
CA LEU A 32 -7.56 -11.52 0.20
C LEU A 32 -7.63 -11.76 1.71
N GLU A 33 -8.81 -12.12 2.20
CA GLU A 33 -9.03 -12.38 3.63
C GLU A 33 -8.13 -13.50 4.18
N PRO A 34 -7.91 -14.65 3.48
CA PRO A 34 -7.00 -15.69 3.96
C PRO A 34 -5.55 -15.23 4.17
N LEU A 35 -5.13 -14.15 3.50
CA LEU A 35 -3.79 -13.56 3.65
C LEU A 35 -3.73 -12.44 4.70
N ARG A 36 -4.81 -12.26 5.45
CA ARG A 36 -4.95 -11.23 6.50
C ARG A 36 -5.40 -11.84 7.83
N PRO A 37 -4.71 -12.87 8.34
CA PRO A 37 -5.15 -13.65 9.51
C PRO A 37 -5.27 -12.81 10.79
N TRP A 38 -4.52 -11.72 10.91
CA TRP A 38 -4.65 -10.74 12.02
C TRP A 38 -6.04 -10.09 12.10
N LYS A 39 -6.85 -10.12 11.02
CA LYS A 39 -8.24 -9.65 11.06
C LYS A 39 -9.13 -10.50 11.98
N ARG A 40 -8.74 -11.72 12.32
CA ARG A 40 -9.45 -12.53 13.30
C ARG A 40 -9.48 -11.85 14.68
N GLU A 41 -8.42 -11.10 15.03
CA GLU A 41 -8.37 -10.31 16.27
C GLU A 41 -9.46 -9.22 16.30
N GLN A 42 -9.84 -8.69 15.12
CA GLN A 42 -10.86 -7.65 14.98
C GLN A 42 -12.28 -8.20 14.82
N LEU A 43 -12.44 -9.26 14.03
CA LEU A 43 -13.73 -9.75 13.55
C LEU A 43 -14.20 -10.98 14.33
N GLY A 44 -13.34 -11.64 15.12
CA GLY A 44 -13.69 -12.88 15.79
C GLY A 44 -14.20 -13.93 14.79
N GLY A 45 -15.36 -14.55 15.09
CA GLY A 45 -16.02 -15.53 14.21
C GLY A 45 -16.49 -14.94 12.86
N GLY A 46 -16.65 -13.64 12.76
CA GLY A 46 -16.98 -12.95 11.51
C GLY A 46 -15.88 -13.06 10.45
N TYR A 47 -14.64 -13.35 10.86
CA TYR A 47 -13.53 -13.60 9.93
C TYR A 47 -13.74 -14.87 9.08
N ASP A 48 -14.24 -15.95 9.66
CA ASP A 48 -14.53 -17.18 8.91
C ASP A 48 -15.66 -16.94 7.90
N PHE A 49 -16.66 -16.15 8.28
CA PHE A 49 -17.72 -15.73 7.37
C PHE A 49 -17.17 -14.87 6.21
N SER A 50 -16.28 -13.91 6.49
CA SER A 50 -15.68 -13.08 5.42
C SER A 50 -14.86 -13.92 4.44
N CYS A 51 -14.09 -14.89 4.92
CA CYS A 51 -13.34 -15.83 4.07
C CYS A 51 -14.27 -16.69 3.21
N TRP A 52 -15.39 -17.19 3.79
CA TRP A 52 -16.37 -17.98 3.06
C TRP A 52 -17.08 -17.18 1.96
N VAL A 53 -17.52 -15.97 2.27
CA VAL A 53 -18.17 -15.08 1.29
C VAL A 53 -17.22 -14.74 0.15
N GLU A 54 -15.98 -14.39 0.48
CA GLU A 54 -14.95 -14.05 -0.52
C GLU A 54 -14.65 -15.24 -1.44
N LYS A 55 -14.41 -16.43 -0.87
CA LYS A 55 -14.19 -17.66 -1.63
C LYS A 55 -15.36 -17.92 -2.58
N THR A 56 -16.58 -17.93 -2.07
CA THR A 56 -17.77 -18.21 -2.86
C THR A 56 -17.92 -17.23 -4.02
N ALA A 57 -17.73 -15.94 -3.77
CA ALA A 57 -17.86 -14.92 -4.81
C ALA A 57 -16.78 -15.05 -5.91
N ILE A 58 -15.53 -15.31 -5.51
CA ILE A 58 -14.41 -15.46 -6.47
C ILE A 58 -14.66 -16.67 -7.38
N GLU A 59 -15.06 -17.80 -6.82
CA GLU A 59 -15.31 -19.06 -7.57
C GLU A 59 -16.53 -18.95 -8.49
N MET A 60 -17.54 -18.17 -8.11
CA MET A 60 -18.76 -17.94 -8.90
C MET A 60 -18.63 -16.80 -9.94
N ALA A 61 -17.62 -15.93 -9.83
CA ALA A 61 -17.49 -14.77 -10.71
C ALA A 61 -17.27 -15.15 -12.18
N ASP A 62 -17.89 -14.41 -13.11
CA ASP A 62 -17.65 -14.55 -14.54
C ASP A 62 -16.29 -13.94 -14.93
N ALA A 63 -15.84 -12.88 -14.21
CA ALA A 63 -14.48 -12.38 -14.28
C ALA A 63 -14.00 -11.86 -12.92
N VAL A 64 -12.73 -12.08 -12.62
CA VAL A 64 -12.03 -11.59 -11.43
C VAL A 64 -10.93 -10.63 -11.87
N ILE A 65 -10.95 -9.42 -11.36
CA ILE A 65 -9.90 -8.42 -11.55
C ILE A 65 -8.98 -8.46 -10.33
N ALA A 66 -7.74 -8.86 -10.53
CA ALA A 66 -6.68 -8.81 -9.54
C ALA A 66 -5.88 -7.50 -9.71
N VAL A 67 -5.64 -6.79 -8.61
CA VAL A 67 -4.96 -5.47 -8.65
C VAL A 67 -3.46 -5.55 -8.93
N SER A 68 -2.89 -6.76 -8.98
CA SER A 68 -1.50 -7.03 -9.34
C SER A 68 -1.33 -8.46 -9.84
N ALA A 69 -0.22 -8.75 -10.51
CA ALA A 69 0.15 -10.12 -10.88
C ALA A 69 0.37 -11.00 -9.64
N SER A 70 0.91 -10.42 -8.57
CA SER A 70 1.02 -11.11 -7.28
C SER A 70 -0.34 -11.49 -6.71
N THR A 71 -1.32 -10.58 -6.75
CA THR A 71 -2.70 -10.87 -6.32
C THR A 71 -3.35 -11.93 -7.20
N LYS A 72 -3.12 -11.91 -8.53
CA LYS A 72 -3.57 -12.98 -9.43
C LYS A 72 -2.99 -14.34 -9.03
N ALA A 73 -1.70 -14.40 -8.76
CA ALA A 73 -1.05 -15.64 -8.32
C ALA A 73 -1.67 -16.17 -7.00
N ASP A 74 -1.96 -15.27 -6.06
CA ASP A 74 -2.62 -15.64 -4.80
C ASP A 74 -4.05 -16.13 -5.01
N VAL A 75 -4.83 -15.49 -5.89
CA VAL A 75 -6.19 -15.95 -6.25
C VAL A 75 -6.14 -17.37 -6.81
N LEU A 76 -5.25 -17.62 -7.78
CA LEU A 76 -5.11 -18.94 -8.42
C LEU A 76 -4.59 -20.02 -7.46
N ARG A 77 -3.86 -19.65 -6.43
CA ARG A 77 -3.35 -20.56 -5.40
C ARG A 77 -4.39 -20.92 -4.35
N LEU A 78 -5.26 -19.98 -4.01
CA LEU A 78 -6.17 -20.10 -2.87
C LEU A 78 -7.59 -20.56 -3.23
N PHE A 79 -8.00 -20.36 -4.48
CA PHE A 79 -9.38 -20.57 -4.92
C PHE A 79 -9.44 -21.41 -6.21
N ASP A 80 -10.52 -22.16 -6.37
CA ASP A 80 -10.79 -22.94 -7.58
C ASP A 80 -11.43 -22.05 -8.65
N VAL A 81 -10.59 -21.35 -9.41
CA VAL A 81 -11.00 -20.41 -10.46
C VAL A 81 -10.19 -20.64 -11.74
N ASP A 82 -10.86 -20.61 -12.89
CA ASP A 82 -10.20 -20.70 -14.20
C ASP A 82 -9.25 -19.50 -14.39
N PRO A 83 -7.94 -19.72 -14.63
CA PRO A 83 -6.97 -18.66 -14.87
C PRO A 83 -7.37 -17.70 -16.00
N ALA A 84 -8.18 -18.14 -16.98
CA ALA A 84 -8.67 -17.30 -18.06
C ALA A 84 -9.68 -16.24 -17.60
N ARG A 85 -10.37 -16.48 -16.48
CA ARG A 85 -11.29 -15.52 -15.86
C ARG A 85 -10.60 -14.49 -14.97
N VAL A 86 -9.30 -14.66 -14.68
CA VAL A 86 -8.56 -13.76 -13.76
C VAL A 86 -7.71 -12.78 -14.56
N HIS A 87 -8.09 -11.51 -14.54
CA HIS A 87 -7.43 -10.42 -15.26
C HIS A 87 -6.59 -9.58 -14.29
N VAL A 88 -5.40 -9.13 -14.73
CA VAL A 88 -4.60 -8.17 -13.96
C VAL A 88 -4.92 -6.75 -14.42
N ILE A 89 -5.54 -5.98 -13.55
CA ILE A 89 -5.82 -4.55 -13.79
C ILE A 89 -5.44 -3.80 -12.53
N HIS A 90 -4.39 -2.98 -12.62
CA HIS A 90 -3.88 -2.19 -11.52
C HIS A 90 -4.89 -1.15 -11.03
N ASN A 91 -4.74 -0.64 -9.81
CA ASN A 91 -5.44 0.55 -9.37
C ASN A 91 -4.90 1.79 -10.09
N GLY A 92 -5.78 2.75 -10.31
CA GLY A 92 -5.42 4.07 -10.81
C GLY A 92 -5.23 5.10 -9.69
N ILE A 93 -4.80 6.29 -10.09
CA ILE A 93 -4.72 7.46 -9.23
C ILE A 93 -5.22 8.69 -9.96
N ASP A 94 -5.77 9.64 -9.21
CA ASP A 94 -6.16 10.95 -9.71
C ASP A 94 -4.93 11.86 -9.77
N LEU A 95 -4.49 12.18 -10.98
CA LEU A 95 -3.30 12.97 -11.26
C LEU A 95 -3.52 14.48 -11.07
N ASP A 96 -4.77 14.94 -11.10
CA ASP A 96 -5.13 16.34 -10.84
C ASP A 96 -5.17 16.57 -9.33
N GLU A 97 -5.66 15.60 -8.57
CA GLU A 97 -5.64 15.62 -7.10
C GLU A 97 -4.21 15.46 -6.55
N TYR A 98 -3.52 14.38 -6.95
CA TYR A 98 -2.16 14.08 -6.50
C TYR A 98 -1.13 14.70 -7.46
N SER A 99 -0.81 15.93 -7.19
CA SER A 99 0.20 16.71 -7.94
C SER A 99 1.15 17.41 -6.97
N SER A 100 2.38 17.66 -7.41
CA SER A 100 3.39 18.30 -6.56
C SER A 100 2.96 19.71 -6.13
N ARG A 101 2.74 19.89 -4.81
CA ARG A 101 2.32 21.15 -4.19
C ARG A 101 3.11 21.36 -2.90
N GLY A 102 3.98 22.37 -2.87
CA GLY A 102 4.67 22.75 -1.64
C GLY A 102 3.79 23.67 -0.77
N ASP A 103 3.76 23.42 0.52
CA ASP A 103 3.14 24.30 1.51
C ASP A 103 3.90 24.16 2.84
N GLU A 104 4.77 25.16 3.12
CA GLU A 104 5.58 25.18 4.34
C GLU A 104 4.74 25.40 5.60
N GLU A 105 3.58 26.06 5.50
CA GLU A 105 2.70 26.28 6.65
C GLU A 105 2.04 24.96 7.11
N VAL A 106 1.76 24.06 6.16
CA VAL A 106 1.33 22.70 6.49
C VAL A 106 2.43 21.97 7.26
N LEU A 107 3.69 22.03 6.81
CA LEU A 107 4.81 21.42 7.51
C LEU A 107 4.94 21.93 8.94
N LYS A 108 4.96 23.25 9.10
CA LYS A 108 5.07 23.91 10.42
C LYS A 108 3.93 23.53 11.36
N ARG A 109 2.69 23.48 10.84
CA ARG A 109 1.49 23.07 11.60
C ARG A 109 1.63 21.69 12.19
N HIS A 110 2.29 20.80 11.47
CA HIS A 110 2.56 19.42 11.91
C HIS A 110 3.90 19.25 12.65
N GLY A 111 4.58 20.34 13.01
CA GLY A 111 5.84 20.31 13.76
C GLY A 111 7.06 19.86 12.94
N ILE A 112 6.97 19.94 11.61
CA ILE A 112 8.05 19.58 10.69
C ILE A 112 8.83 20.85 10.35
N ASN A 113 10.16 20.79 10.47
CA ASN A 113 11.03 21.91 10.09
C ASN A 113 11.24 21.92 8.57
N PRO A 114 10.73 22.94 7.83
CA PRO A 114 10.87 23.00 6.37
C PRO A 114 12.31 23.15 5.87
N ALA A 115 13.22 23.66 6.71
CA ALA A 115 14.62 23.82 6.35
C ALA A 115 15.44 22.52 6.37
N GLN A 116 14.86 21.42 6.86
CA GLN A 116 15.53 20.13 6.98
C GLN A 116 14.80 19.07 6.17
N PRO A 117 15.50 18.27 5.34
CA PRO A 117 14.85 17.19 4.60
C PRO A 117 14.24 16.15 5.55
N TYR A 118 13.19 15.47 5.11
CA TYR A 118 12.56 14.41 5.88
C TYR A 118 12.19 13.20 5.05
N ILE A 119 12.14 12.04 5.69
CA ILE A 119 11.49 10.85 5.17
C ILE A 119 10.07 10.78 5.71
N LEU A 120 9.13 10.29 4.89
CA LEU A 120 7.71 10.24 5.21
C LEU A 120 7.20 8.80 5.21
N PHE A 121 6.47 8.42 6.25
CA PHE A 121 5.59 7.25 6.27
C PHE A 121 4.14 7.72 6.40
N VAL A 122 3.23 7.11 5.63
CA VAL A 122 1.78 7.35 5.75
C VAL A 122 1.06 6.00 5.82
N GLY A 123 0.23 5.83 6.82
CA GLY A 123 -0.57 4.60 6.94
C GLY A 123 -1.19 4.40 8.32
N ARG A 124 -2.09 3.43 8.42
CA ARG A 124 -2.62 2.99 9.72
C ARG A 124 -1.54 2.23 10.48
N ILE A 125 -1.66 2.23 11.81
CA ILE A 125 -0.81 1.41 12.68
C ILE A 125 -1.33 -0.02 12.66
N THR A 126 -0.82 -0.81 11.72
CA THR A 126 -1.20 -2.22 11.54
C THR A 126 0.05 -3.07 11.32
N ARG A 127 -0.03 -4.38 11.64
CA ARG A 127 1.06 -5.31 11.32
C ARG A 127 1.36 -5.30 9.82
N GLN A 128 0.32 -5.31 8.99
CA GLN A 128 0.42 -5.27 7.53
C GLN A 128 1.32 -4.13 7.01
N LYS A 129 1.22 -2.94 7.59
CA LYS A 129 1.96 -1.75 7.14
C LYS A 129 3.41 -1.72 7.62
N GLY A 130 3.81 -2.64 8.48
CA GLY A 130 5.19 -2.83 8.89
C GLY A 130 5.85 -1.63 9.59
N ILE A 131 5.07 -0.69 10.13
CA ILE A 131 5.58 0.54 10.74
C ILE A 131 6.56 0.25 11.89
N VAL A 132 6.36 -0.85 12.61
CA VAL A 132 7.27 -1.27 13.69
C VAL A 132 8.67 -1.56 13.17
N HIS A 133 8.81 -2.06 11.93
CA HIS A 133 10.11 -2.29 11.31
C HIS A 133 10.80 -0.98 10.92
N LEU A 134 10.04 0.02 10.49
CA LEU A 134 10.59 1.37 10.28
C LEU A 134 11.06 1.98 11.60
N VAL A 135 10.27 1.87 12.68
CA VAL A 135 10.69 2.38 14.00
C VAL A 135 11.95 1.66 14.49
N ARG A 136 12.07 0.35 14.29
CA ARG A 136 13.32 -0.39 14.56
C ARG A 136 14.49 0.11 13.71
N ALA A 137 14.26 0.47 12.45
CA ALA A 137 15.28 0.96 11.54
C ALA A 137 15.85 2.34 11.95
N LEU A 138 15.12 3.14 12.74
CA LEU A 138 15.51 4.50 13.12
C LEU A 138 16.90 4.59 13.78
N ARG A 139 17.29 3.59 14.55
CA ARG A 139 18.62 3.54 15.22
C ARG A 139 19.78 3.34 14.23
N HIS A 140 19.49 2.92 13.00
CA HIS A 140 20.48 2.69 11.94
C HIS A 140 20.48 3.80 10.88
N LEU A 141 19.62 4.81 11.03
CA LEU A 141 19.54 5.93 10.11
C LEU A 141 20.65 6.96 10.39
N ASP A 142 21.24 7.49 9.32
CA ASP A 142 22.17 8.60 9.40
C ASP A 142 21.50 9.84 10.04
N PRO A 143 22.25 10.72 10.70
CA PRO A 143 21.74 12.01 11.16
C PRO A 143 21.49 12.98 10.00
N GLY A 144 20.89 14.15 10.28
CA GLY A 144 20.79 15.25 9.31
C GLY A 144 19.46 15.35 8.57
N PHE A 145 18.50 14.48 8.88
CA PHE A 145 17.14 14.54 8.34
C PHE A 145 16.10 14.14 9.39
N GLN A 146 14.88 14.62 9.20
CA GLN A 146 13.75 14.32 10.05
C GLN A 146 13.07 13.01 9.59
N VAL A 147 12.34 12.39 10.51
CA VAL A 147 11.45 11.25 10.23
C VAL A 147 10.04 11.67 10.59
N VAL A 148 9.14 11.61 9.62
CA VAL A 148 7.73 11.97 9.79
C VAL A 148 6.88 10.73 9.66
N LEU A 149 6.15 10.37 10.72
CA LEU A 149 5.24 9.26 10.78
C LEU A 149 3.81 9.80 10.82
N CYS A 150 3.11 9.82 9.68
CA CYS A 150 1.67 10.03 9.63
C CYS A 150 0.98 8.69 9.88
N ALA A 151 0.84 8.32 11.16
CA ALA A 151 0.42 6.99 11.57
C ALA A 151 -0.59 7.07 12.71
N GLY A 152 -1.83 6.68 12.41
CA GLY A 152 -2.93 6.64 13.36
C GLY A 152 -3.79 5.38 13.18
N LEU A 153 -4.95 5.35 13.85
CA LEU A 153 -5.94 4.29 13.76
C LEU A 153 -5.32 2.89 13.93
N PRO A 154 -4.79 2.57 15.13
CA PRO A 154 -4.26 1.24 15.41
C PRO A 154 -5.35 0.18 15.31
N ASP A 155 -5.02 -0.99 14.76
CA ASP A 155 -5.97 -2.10 14.61
C ASP A 155 -6.40 -2.68 15.96
N THR A 156 -5.50 -2.72 16.94
CA THR A 156 -5.78 -3.21 18.31
C THR A 156 -5.09 -2.33 19.36
N PRO A 157 -5.58 -2.36 20.63
CA PRO A 157 -4.93 -1.66 21.75
C PRO A 157 -3.47 -2.11 21.99
N GLU A 158 -3.16 -3.38 21.73
CA GLU A 158 -1.82 -3.96 21.95
C GLU A 158 -0.81 -3.33 20.98
N ILE A 159 -1.14 -3.27 19.68
CA ILE A 159 -0.26 -2.63 18.70
C ILE A 159 -0.14 -1.11 18.93
N ALA A 160 -1.20 -0.48 19.46
CA ALA A 160 -1.14 0.92 19.87
C ALA A 160 -0.13 1.13 21.00
N ALA A 161 -0.16 0.29 22.03
CA ALA A 161 0.77 0.35 23.17
C ALA A 161 2.21 0.05 22.73
N GLU A 162 2.41 -0.98 21.91
CA GLU A 162 3.72 -1.32 21.31
C GLU A 162 4.30 -0.12 20.54
N MET A 163 3.49 0.50 19.69
CA MET A 163 3.92 1.64 18.88
C MET A 163 4.27 2.86 19.74
N LYS A 164 3.46 3.19 20.74
CA LYS A 164 3.74 4.30 21.69
C LYS A 164 5.07 4.10 22.41
N SER A 165 5.31 2.90 22.92
CA SER A 165 6.56 2.58 23.62
C SER A 165 7.76 2.66 22.67
N ALA A 166 7.65 2.11 21.47
CA ALA A 166 8.72 2.10 20.47
C ALA A 166 9.07 3.52 19.99
N VAL A 167 8.05 4.35 19.71
CA VAL A 167 8.27 5.76 19.29
C VAL A 167 8.87 6.59 20.43
N ALA A 168 8.39 6.45 21.67
CA ALA A 168 8.96 7.17 22.82
C ALA A 168 10.45 6.84 23.00
N THR A 169 10.81 5.57 22.87
CA THR A 169 12.22 5.12 22.92
C THR A 169 13.03 5.74 21.76
N ALA A 170 12.47 5.72 20.54
CA ALA A 170 13.13 6.26 19.37
C ALA A 170 13.30 7.80 19.45
N GLN A 171 12.32 8.54 19.96
CA GLN A 171 12.39 9.99 20.16
C GLN A 171 13.50 10.39 21.14
N ALA A 172 13.73 9.58 22.18
CA ALA A 172 14.81 9.81 23.14
C ALA A 172 16.20 9.64 22.50
N LEU A 173 16.32 8.82 21.45
CA LEU A 173 17.57 8.50 20.77
C LEU A 173 17.81 9.34 19.51
N ARG A 174 16.74 9.82 18.85
CA ARG A 174 16.79 10.53 17.59
C ARG A 174 15.98 11.83 17.61
N PRO A 175 16.64 13.01 17.69
CA PRO A 175 16.00 14.28 17.47
C PRO A 175 15.40 14.37 16.06
N GLY A 176 14.23 15.02 15.92
CA GLY A 176 13.58 15.20 14.61
C GLY A 176 12.66 14.04 14.20
N LEU A 177 12.29 13.16 15.12
CA LEU A 177 11.19 12.21 14.91
C LEU A 177 9.86 12.90 15.25
N VAL A 178 9.05 13.13 14.22
CA VAL A 178 7.70 13.71 14.30
C VAL A 178 6.68 12.59 14.10
N TRP A 179 5.78 12.39 15.06
CA TRP A 179 4.69 11.45 14.95
C TRP A 179 3.34 12.17 14.98
N ILE A 180 2.58 12.06 13.88
CA ILE A 180 1.25 12.61 13.71
C ILE A 180 0.27 11.45 13.91
N GLU A 181 -0.34 11.38 15.11
CA GLU A 181 -1.22 10.27 15.51
C GLU A 181 -2.63 10.36 14.90
N GLN A 182 -3.01 11.54 14.43
CA GLN A 182 -4.33 11.79 13.86
C GLN A 182 -4.37 11.51 12.36
N MET A 183 -5.57 11.25 11.84
CA MET A 183 -5.79 11.21 10.40
C MET A 183 -5.48 12.60 9.80
N VAL A 184 -4.53 12.63 8.90
CA VAL A 184 -4.15 13.85 8.17
C VAL A 184 -5.13 14.03 7.01
N PRO A 185 -5.79 15.21 6.89
CA PRO A 185 -6.68 15.48 5.75
C PRO A 185 -5.90 15.49 4.43
N LYS A 186 -6.58 15.17 3.31
CA LYS A 186 -5.96 15.14 1.98
C LYS A 186 -5.28 16.47 1.63
N ALA A 187 -5.84 17.59 2.03
CA ALA A 187 -5.27 18.93 1.80
C ALA A 187 -3.87 19.09 2.41
N ASP A 188 -3.61 18.40 3.52
CA ASP A 188 -2.31 18.44 4.20
C ASP A 188 -1.41 17.29 3.74
N ILE A 189 -1.97 16.10 3.42
CA ILE A 189 -1.17 14.93 3.06
C ILE A 189 -0.43 15.12 1.73
N ILE A 190 -1.03 15.80 0.76
CA ILE A 190 -0.40 16.08 -0.55
C ILE A 190 0.84 16.95 -0.42
N PRO A 191 0.81 18.10 0.31
CA PRO A 191 2.04 18.84 0.64
C PRO A 191 3.09 18.01 1.38
N LEU A 192 2.67 17.11 2.30
CA LEU A 192 3.60 16.24 3.01
C LEU A 192 4.28 15.25 2.06
N TYR A 193 3.56 14.64 1.12
CA TYR A 193 4.17 13.83 0.06
C TYR A 193 5.13 14.66 -0.79
N SER A 194 4.66 15.81 -1.29
CA SER A 194 5.38 16.64 -2.27
C SER A 194 6.72 17.18 -1.79
N GLN A 195 6.85 17.40 -0.48
CA GLN A 195 8.04 17.98 0.14
C GLN A 195 8.92 16.92 0.84
N ALA A 196 8.46 15.68 0.91
CA ALA A 196 9.27 14.59 1.45
C ALA A 196 10.47 14.30 0.54
N ALA A 197 11.63 14.11 1.15
CA ALA A 197 12.81 13.68 0.42
C ALA A 197 12.67 12.24 -0.10
N ILE A 198 11.98 11.38 0.67
CA ILE A 198 11.69 9.99 0.36
C ILE A 198 10.38 9.60 1.03
N PHE A 199 9.55 8.81 0.33
CA PHE A 199 8.45 8.08 0.94
C PHE A 199 8.91 6.65 1.31
N VAL A 200 8.55 6.19 2.51
CA VAL A 200 8.96 4.85 3.00
C VAL A 200 7.74 3.97 3.20
N CYS A 201 7.72 2.81 2.53
CA CYS A 201 6.64 1.82 2.61
C CYS A 201 7.19 0.45 3.07
N PRO A 202 7.32 0.19 4.38
CA PRO A 202 7.90 -1.04 4.91
C PRO A 202 6.87 -2.18 5.07
N SER A 203 5.81 -2.18 4.25
CA SER A 203 4.71 -3.16 4.34
C SER A 203 5.21 -4.59 4.27
N ILE A 204 4.63 -5.47 5.08
CA ILE A 204 4.87 -6.92 4.99
C ILE A 204 3.81 -7.64 4.14
N TYR A 205 2.68 -7.01 3.90
CA TYR A 205 1.67 -7.45 2.96
C TYR A 205 1.07 -6.23 2.25
N GLU A 206 1.19 -6.19 0.93
CA GLU A 206 0.67 -5.07 0.13
C GLU A 206 0.20 -5.59 -1.23
N PRO A 207 -1.10 -5.81 -1.42
CA PRO A 207 -1.65 -6.35 -2.67
C PRO A 207 -1.30 -5.52 -3.90
N PHE A 208 -1.21 -4.19 -3.75
CA PHE A 208 -0.82 -3.29 -4.83
C PHE A 208 0.11 -2.17 -4.35
N GLY A 209 -0.29 -1.40 -3.34
CA GLY A 209 0.51 -0.30 -2.79
C GLY A 209 0.14 1.08 -3.34
N ILE A 210 -1.15 1.43 -3.29
CA ILE A 210 -1.65 2.72 -3.78
C ILE A 210 -0.96 3.92 -3.12
N ILE A 211 -0.53 3.81 -1.87
CA ILE A 211 0.22 4.88 -1.17
C ILE A 211 1.58 5.18 -1.82
N ASN A 212 2.17 4.19 -2.51
CA ASN A 212 3.38 4.43 -3.31
C ASN A 212 3.04 5.27 -4.55
N LEU A 213 1.88 5.00 -5.20
CA LEU A 213 1.42 5.84 -6.31
C LEU A 213 1.15 7.28 -5.88
N GLU A 214 0.57 7.49 -4.70
CA GLU A 214 0.33 8.82 -4.13
C GLU A 214 1.63 9.62 -3.98
N ALA A 215 2.64 9.00 -3.38
CA ALA A 215 3.97 9.61 -3.24
C ALA A 215 4.63 9.87 -4.61
N MET A 216 4.60 8.88 -5.51
CA MET A 216 5.17 8.97 -6.85
C MET A 216 4.47 10.03 -7.71
N ALA A 217 3.15 10.15 -7.60
CA ALA A 217 2.36 11.19 -8.27
C ALA A 217 2.73 12.59 -7.78
N CYS A 218 3.12 12.74 -6.53
CA CYS A 218 3.65 13.99 -5.97
C CYS A 218 5.13 14.24 -6.32
N GLY A 219 5.77 13.34 -7.09
CA GLY A 219 7.18 13.47 -7.49
C GLY A 219 8.17 13.00 -6.43
N THR A 220 7.75 12.19 -5.47
CA THR A 220 8.58 11.71 -4.36
C THR A 220 9.05 10.28 -4.62
N PRO A 221 10.38 10.03 -4.59
CA PRO A 221 10.92 8.69 -4.76
C PRO A 221 10.59 7.79 -3.56
N VAL A 222 10.48 6.49 -3.81
CA VAL A 222 10.01 5.52 -2.84
C VAL A 222 11.13 4.59 -2.37
N VAL A 223 11.20 4.29 -1.07
CA VAL A 223 11.89 3.14 -0.51
C VAL A 223 10.84 2.20 0.07
N ALA A 224 10.72 1.01 -0.50
CA ALA A 224 9.67 0.08 -0.10
C ALA A 224 10.17 -1.36 0.02
N SER A 225 9.46 -2.16 0.79
CA SER A 225 9.65 -3.61 0.80
C SER A 225 9.27 -4.23 -0.54
N ALA A 226 10.02 -5.25 -0.98
CA ALA A 226 9.75 -5.99 -2.22
C ALA A 226 8.68 -7.08 -1.98
N VAL A 227 7.43 -6.67 -1.65
CA VAL A 227 6.34 -7.60 -1.36
C VAL A 227 5.09 -7.29 -2.20
N GLY A 228 4.32 -8.33 -2.50
CA GLY A 228 3.03 -8.21 -3.20
C GLY A 228 3.13 -7.46 -4.52
N GLY A 229 2.27 -6.46 -4.72
CA GLY A 229 2.22 -5.63 -5.93
C GLY A 229 3.21 -4.46 -5.94
N ILE A 230 3.95 -4.20 -4.87
CA ILE A 230 4.90 -3.07 -4.81
C ILE A 230 5.94 -3.11 -5.95
N PRO A 231 6.54 -4.27 -6.31
CA PRO A 231 7.49 -4.35 -7.43
C PRO A 231 6.90 -4.02 -8.80
N GLU A 232 5.57 -4.05 -8.95
CA GLU A 232 4.88 -3.65 -10.18
C GLU A 232 4.71 -2.12 -10.26
N VAL A 233 4.70 -1.44 -9.12
CA VAL A 233 4.59 0.02 -8.98
C VAL A 233 5.96 0.67 -9.02
N VAL A 234 6.87 0.25 -8.15
CA VAL A 234 8.20 0.83 -7.96
C VAL A 234 9.24 0.08 -8.78
N VAL A 235 9.94 0.79 -9.68
CA VAL A 235 11.04 0.25 -10.48
C VAL A 235 12.37 0.49 -9.73
N PRO A 236 13.08 -0.59 -9.32
CA PRO A 236 14.32 -0.44 -8.57
C PRO A 236 15.38 0.34 -9.33
N GLY A 237 15.97 1.34 -8.66
CA GLY A 237 17.02 2.17 -9.25
C GLY A 237 16.54 3.30 -10.17
N GLU A 238 15.27 3.26 -10.60
CA GLU A 238 14.67 4.26 -11.49
C GLU A 238 13.67 5.17 -10.76
N THR A 239 12.68 4.59 -10.07
CA THR A 239 11.63 5.34 -9.36
C THR A 239 11.75 5.23 -7.84
N GLY A 240 12.63 4.37 -7.36
CA GLY A 240 12.86 4.13 -5.95
C GLY A 240 13.83 2.98 -5.68
N LEU A 241 13.86 2.51 -4.45
CA LEU A 241 14.61 1.32 -4.04
C LEU A 241 13.65 0.29 -3.43
N LEU A 242 13.88 -0.98 -3.74
CA LEU A 242 13.16 -2.10 -3.16
C LEU A 242 14.06 -2.86 -2.18
N VAL A 243 13.54 -3.10 -0.98
CA VAL A 243 14.21 -3.85 0.08
C VAL A 243 13.64 -5.27 0.11
N PRO A 244 14.42 -6.31 -0.16
CA PRO A 244 13.98 -7.69 -0.08
C PRO A 244 13.54 -8.07 1.33
N VAL A 245 12.44 -8.82 1.44
CA VAL A 245 11.93 -9.34 2.71
C VAL A 245 11.80 -10.85 2.59
N VAL A 246 12.53 -11.57 3.44
CA VAL A 246 12.31 -13.01 3.62
C VAL A 246 11.26 -13.17 4.71
N GLN A 247 10.08 -13.63 4.32
CA GLN A 247 8.94 -13.76 5.22
C GLN A 247 8.76 -15.19 5.72
N MET A 248 8.14 -15.34 6.88
CA MET A 248 7.62 -16.63 7.34
C MET A 248 6.61 -17.18 6.33
N ALA A 249 6.62 -18.48 6.09
CA ALA A 249 5.69 -19.13 5.16
C ALA A 249 4.24 -19.11 5.65
N GLU A 250 4.06 -19.06 6.97
CA GLU A 250 2.78 -19.05 7.64
C GLU A 250 2.50 -17.69 8.30
N ALA A 251 1.22 -17.45 8.60
CA ALA A 251 0.80 -16.28 9.36
C ALA A 251 1.62 -16.13 10.67
N PRO A 252 1.99 -14.91 11.05
CA PRO A 252 1.55 -13.62 10.51
C PRO A 252 2.39 -13.05 9.35
N PHE A 253 3.16 -13.87 8.61
CA PHE A 253 4.01 -13.48 7.48
C PHE A 253 5.07 -12.41 7.84
N GLU A 254 5.45 -12.37 9.10
CA GLU A 254 6.50 -11.47 9.57
C GLU A 254 7.85 -11.78 8.92
N PRO A 255 8.77 -10.80 8.84
CA PRO A 255 10.15 -11.09 8.42
C PRO A 255 10.79 -12.15 9.31
N VAL A 256 11.42 -13.16 8.71
CA VAL A 256 12.16 -14.22 9.44
C VAL A 256 13.25 -13.60 10.31
N ASP A 257 13.93 -12.56 9.82
CA ASP A 257 14.88 -11.74 10.57
C ASP A 257 14.45 -10.26 10.49
N ALA A 258 13.64 -9.85 11.46
CA ALA A 258 13.12 -8.48 11.56
C ALA A 258 14.25 -7.45 11.75
N GLU A 259 15.36 -7.85 12.37
CA GLU A 259 16.50 -6.98 12.60
C GLU A 259 17.31 -6.76 11.33
N LYS A 260 17.50 -7.82 10.54
CA LYS A 260 18.11 -7.72 9.21
C LYS A 260 17.26 -6.82 8.30
N PHE A 261 15.94 -7.02 8.28
CA PHE A 261 15.04 -6.18 7.49
C PHE A 261 15.13 -4.71 7.90
N ALA A 262 15.17 -4.42 9.21
CA ALA A 262 15.32 -3.05 9.70
C ALA A 262 16.66 -2.41 9.28
N ARG A 263 17.78 -3.17 9.31
CA ARG A 263 19.07 -2.70 8.80
C ARG A 263 19.06 -2.46 7.30
N ASP A 264 18.49 -3.37 6.52
CA ASP A 264 18.44 -3.26 5.06
C ASP A 264 17.56 -2.07 4.64
N LEU A 265 16.44 -1.86 5.34
CA LEU A 265 15.57 -0.70 5.15
C LEU A 265 16.31 0.62 5.45
N ALA A 266 17.03 0.67 6.57
CA ALA A 266 17.83 1.84 6.93
C ALA A 266 18.96 2.08 5.91
N ALA A 267 19.61 1.05 5.42
CA ALA A 267 20.67 1.17 4.41
C ALA A 267 20.13 1.80 3.12
N ALA A 268 18.97 1.35 2.62
CA ALA A 268 18.33 1.90 1.43
C ALA A 268 17.90 3.37 1.63
N ILE A 269 17.35 3.71 2.80
CA ILE A 269 16.99 5.08 3.15
C ILE A 269 18.25 5.96 3.17
N ASN A 270 19.31 5.56 3.88
CA ASN A 270 20.55 6.32 3.98
C ASN A 270 21.20 6.52 2.61
N GLU A 271 21.19 5.49 1.75
CA GLU A 271 21.70 5.57 0.37
C GLU A 271 21.03 6.70 -0.41
N LEU A 272 19.69 6.76 -0.41
CA LEU A 272 18.95 7.82 -1.10
C LEU A 272 19.08 9.17 -0.40
N MET A 273 19.13 9.22 0.92
CA MET A 273 19.23 10.48 1.65
C MET A 273 20.56 11.21 1.39
N ARG A 274 21.66 10.50 1.12
CA ARG A 274 22.96 11.09 0.74
C ARG A 274 22.95 11.74 -0.64
N GLY A 275 22.03 11.34 -1.54
CA GLY A 275 22.03 11.75 -2.96
C GLY A 275 20.89 12.67 -3.38
N ALA A 276 20.91 13.98 -3.06
CA ALA A 276 19.84 14.91 -3.41
C ALA A 276 19.53 14.98 -4.92
N SER A 277 20.54 14.95 -5.79
CA SER A 277 20.33 14.93 -7.25
C SER A 277 19.64 13.64 -7.69
N ARG A 278 20.08 12.49 -7.14
CA ARG A 278 19.48 11.18 -7.45
C ARG A 278 18.00 11.14 -7.02
N ARG A 279 17.67 11.65 -5.84
CA ARG A 279 16.27 11.75 -5.40
C ARG A 279 15.40 12.55 -6.38
N ARG A 280 15.90 13.70 -6.85
CA ARG A 280 15.17 14.53 -7.85
C ARG A 280 14.94 13.78 -9.16
N THR A 281 15.96 13.10 -9.68
CA THR A 281 15.85 12.31 -10.91
C THR A 281 14.85 11.16 -10.73
N MET A 282 14.95 10.43 -9.63
CA MET A 282 14.02 9.33 -9.31
C MET A 282 12.58 9.83 -9.11
N GLY A 283 12.37 10.94 -8.43
CA GLY A 283 11.05 11.53 -8.23
C GLY A 283 10.40 11.95 -9.56
N ALA A 284 11.18 12.55 -10.47
CA ALA A 284 10.69 12.89 -11.81
C ALA A 284 10.35 11.63 -12.64
N ALA A 285 11.14 10.57 -12.54
CA ALA A 285 10.86 9.29 -13.19
C ALA A 285 9.62 8.62 -12.58
N ALA A 286 9.48 8.69 -11.25
CA ALA A 286 8.32 8.18 -10.53
C ALA A 286 7.02 8.85 -11.01
N ARG A 287 6.99 10.17 -11.12
CA ARG A 287 5.84 10.92 -11.63
C ARG A 287 5.48 10.52 -13.07
N ARG A 288 6.45 10.48 -13.99
CA ARG A 288 6.20 10.05 -15.38
C ARG A 288 5.61 8.65 -15.46
N ARG A 289 6.16 7.70 -14.70
CA ARG A 289 5.63 6.34 -14.66
C ARG A 289 4.17 6.30 -14.24
N VAL A 290 3.79 7.08 -13.23
CA VAL A 290 2.40 7.15 -12.78
C VAL A 290 1.49 7.73 -13.86
N GLU A 291 1.91 8.78 -14.54
CA GLU A 291 1.17 9.39 -15.65
C GLU A 291 0.94 8.41 -16.82
N GLU A 292 1.95 7.63 -17.16
CA GLU A 292 1.91 6.70 -18.29
C GLU A 292 1.10 5.42 -17.99
N MET A 293 1.20 4.90 -16.75
CA MET A 293 0.74 3.54 -16.46
C MET A 293 -0.48 3.45 -15.55
N PHE A 294 -0.73 4.48 -14.70
CA PHE A 294 -1.67 4.36 -13.59
C PHE A 294 -2.74 5.46 -13.54
N SER A 295 -2.99 6.17 -14.64
CA SER A 295 -4.11 7.10 -14.72
C SER A 295 -5.45 6.35 -14.66
N TRP A 296 -6.45 6.88 -13.94
CA TRP A 296 -7.78 6.28 -13.90
C TRP A 296 -8.39 6.06 -15.28
N ARG A 297 -8.07 6.92 -16.26
CA ARG A 297 -8.54 6.74 -17.63
C ARG A 297 -8.05 5.44 -18.25
N ALA A 298 -6.73 5.19 -18.15
CA ALA A 298 -6.14 3.97 -18.71
C ALA A 298 -6.65 2.70 -18.00
N ILE A 299 -6.88 2.79 -16.68
CA ILE A 299 -7.42 1.69 -15.88
C ILE A 299 -8.89 1.42 -16.23
N ALA A 300 -9.71 2.47 -16.39
CA ALA A 300 -11.11 2.34 -16.78
C ALA A 300 -11.28 1.70 -18.17
N GLU A 301 -10.42 2.04 -19.14
CA GLU A 301 -10.44 1.45 -20.47
C GLU A 301 -10.17 -0.07 -20.44
N LYS A 302 -9.21 -0.53 -19.61
CA LYS A 302 -8.96 -1.96 -19.40
C LYS A 302 -10.14 -2.66 -18.73
N THR A 303 -10.75 -2.03 -17.72
CA THR A 303 -11.93 -2.57 -17.04
C THR A 303 -13.13 -2.67 -17.98
N ALA A 304 -13.36 -1.65 -18.82
CA ALA A 304 -14.42 -1.68 -19.83
C ALA A 304 -14.21 -2.80 -20.89
N THR A 305 -12.97 -3.20 -21.14
CA THR A 305 -12.68 -4.34 -22.01
C THR A 305 -13.17 -5.64 -21.38
N VAL A 306 -12.86 -5.90 -20.11
CA VAL A 306 -13.37 -7.06 -19.37
C VAL A 306 -14.91 -7.08 -19.35
N TYR A 307 -15.56 -5.92 -19.17
CA TYR A 307 -17.02 -5.85 -19.21
C TYR A 307 -17.59 -6.29 -20.58
N ARG A 308 -16.96 -5.85 -21.69
CA ARG A 308 -17.39 -6.24 -23.03
C ARG A 308 -17.21 -7.73 -23.28
N GLU A 309 -16.10 -8.31 -22.85
CA GLU A 309 -15.82 -9.74 -22.94
C GLU A 309 -16.87 -10.55 -22.19
N VAL A 310 -17.15 -10.22 -20.94
CA VAL A 310 -18.12 -10.92 -20.09
C VAL A 310 -19.57 -10.77 -20.61
N CYS A 311 -19.94 -9.61 -21.14
CA CYS A 311 -21.27 -9.39 -21.72
C CYS A 311 -21.42 -9.97 -23.14
N GLY A 312 -20.35 -10.07 -23.90
CA GLY A 312 -20.35 -10.59 -25.27
C GLY A 312 -20.24 -12.13 -25.36
N ALA A 313 -19.83 -12.78 -24.27
CA ALA A 313 -19.72 -14.24 -24.18
C ALA A 313 -21.07 -14.97 -23.92
N ARG A 314 -22.19 -14.25 -23.90
CA ARG A 314 -23.56 -14.75 -23.68
C ARG A 314 -24.38 -14.76 -24.94
#